data_c1bb3d42ca17ced870e39c71dcc93bda
#
_entry.id   c1bb3d42ca17ced870e39c71dcc93bda
#
_cell.length_a   1.000
_cell.length_b   1.000
_cell.length_c   1.000
_cell.angle_alpha   90.00
_cell.angle_beta   90.00
_cell.angle_gamma   90.00
#
_symmetry.space_group_name_H-M   'P 1'
#
loop_
_entity.id
_entity.type
_entity.pdbx_description
1 polymer ?
#
loop_
_entity_poly.entity_id
_entity_poly.type
_entity_poly.pdbx_seq_one_letter_code
_entity_poly.pdbx_strand_id
1 'polypeptide(L)'
;ILIYMILYMPTLALVNSIAFRQMKNPSKEFPKIRVWGTIGWIVAGLVISYGVGWESSQKLEYTFYLAAIVSVTLGLFSFSLPKTPPQATNESPSLREILGLDALKLLKDTRYLVFFISSILICIPLAFYYQDANLFLNELGVENAAGVMTLGQISEALFILLLPLFLNKYGIKKTLIVGMLAWSLRYVLFAFGDTGSNMWMLIFGIVLHGICYDFFFVSGQIYTD
;
A
#
# COMPACT_ATOMS: atom_id res chain seq x y z
N ILE A 1 7.76 -12.12 -15.77
CA ILE A 1 7.68 -11.12 -14.68
C ILE A 1 7.57 -9.72 -15.25
N LEU A 2 8.49 -9.25 -16.13
CA LEU A 2 8.49 -7.88 -16.66
C LEU A 2 7.17 -7.49 -17.35
N ILE A 3 6.68 -8.33 -18.29
CA ILE A 3 5.40 -8.06 -18.97
C ILE A 3 4.24 -7.98 -17.97
N TYR A 4 4.21 -8.89 -16.99
CA TYR A 4 3.21 -8.84 -15.92
C TYR A 4 3.25 -7.51 -15.16
N MET A 5 4.44 -7.04 -14.76
CA MET A 5 4.58 -5.78 -14.04
C MET A 5 4.18 -4.56 -14.88
N ILE A 6 4.53 -4.54 -16.16
CA ILE A 6 4.11 -3.46 -17.09
C ILE A 6 2.58 -3.40 -17.22
N LEU A 7 1.90 -4.53 -17.21
CA LEU A 7 0.43 -4.58 -17.29
C LEU A 7 -0.24 -4.31 -15.94
N TYR A 8 0.34 -4.81 -14.85
CA TYR A 8 -0.25 -4.74 -13.50
C TYR A 8 -0.10 -3.36 -12.84
N MET A 9 1.09 -2.74 -12.87
CA MET A 9 1.34 -1.49 -12.16
C MET A 9 0.39 -0.34 -12.57
N PRO A 10 0.07 -0.13 -13.85
CA PRO A 10 -0.90 0.89 -14.22
C PRO A 10 -2.30 0.65 -13.68
N THR A 11 -2.72 -0.61 -13.46
CA THR A 11 -4.06 -0.91 -12.93
C THR A 11 -4.27 -0.36 -11.52
N LEU A 12 -3.21 -0.27 -10.71
CA LEU A 12 -3.27 0.31 -9.37
C LEU A 12 -3.64 1.80 -9.40
N ALA A 13 -3.03 2.55 -10.32
CA ALA A 13 -3.35 3.96 -10.52
C ALA A 13 -4.76 4.14 -11.12
N LEU A 14 -5.15 3.30 -12.08
CA LEU A 14 -6.48 3.34 -12.70
C LEU A 14 -7.60 3.06 -11.70
N VAL A 15 -7.43 2.08 -10.81
CA VAL A 15 -8.42 1.78 -9.75
C VAL A 15 -8.61 2.98 -8.83
N ASN A 16 -7.52 3.62 -8.40
CA ASN A 16 -7.60 4.82 -7.59
C ASN A 16 -8.29 5.96 -8.34
N SER A 17 -7.94 6.19 -9.62
CA SER A 17 -8.56 7.22 -10.45
C SER A 17 -10.07 7.00 -10.63
N ILE A 18 -10.51 5.76 -10.86
CA ILE A 18 -11.93 5.41 -10.92
C ILE A 18 -12.62 5.70 -9.58
N ALA A 19 -12.00 5.29 -8.48
CA ALA A 19 -12.53 5.52 -7.14
C ALA A 19 -12.67 7.01 -6.85
N PHE A 20 -11.63 7.81 -7.08
CA PHE A 20 -11.67 9.26 -6.86
C PHE A 20 -12.77 9.96 -7.68
N ARG A 21 -12.99 9.54 -8.93
CA ARG A 21 -14.07 10.12 -9.77
C ARG A 21 -15.50 9.83 -9.27
N GLN A 22 -15.69 8.77 -8.50
CA GLN A 22 -16.99 8.39 -7.96
C GLN A 22 -17.24 8.98 -6.56
N MET A 23 -16.21 9.55 -5.91
CA MET A 23 -16.29 10.10 -4.56
C MET A 23 -16.58 11.59 -4.56
N LYS A 24 -17.38 12.04 -3.59
CA LYS A 24 -17.64 13.47 -3.32
C LYS A 24 -16.62 14.05 -2.33
N ASN A 25 -16.12 13.24 -1.42
CA ASN A 25 -15.16 13.65 -0.41
C ASN A 25 -14.07 12.60 -0.22
N PRO A 26 -12.96 12.70 -1.01
CA PRO A 26 -11.87 11.73 -0.98
C PRO A 26 -11.32 11.47 0.42
N SER A 27 -11.11 12.51 1.23
CA SER A 27 -10.56 12.37 2.58
C SER A 27 -11.39 11.50 3.52
N LYS A 28 -12.72 11.40 3.29
CA LYS A 28 -13.62 10.60 4.12
C LYS A 28 -13.99 9.26 3.51
N GLU A 29 -14.07 9.20 2.20
CA GLU A 29 -14.62 8.05 1.46
C GLU A 29 -13.51 7.11 0.98
N PHE A 30 -12.36 7.64 0.55
CA PHE A 30 -11.25 6.82 0.03
C PHE A 30 -10.73 5.80 1.05
N PRO A 31 -10.50 6.12 2.33
CA PRO A 31 -10.09 5.13 3.32
C PRO A 31 -11.04 3.95 3.46
N LYS A 32 -12.36 4.19 3.34
CA LYS A 32 -13.39 3.14 3.43
C LYS A 32 -13.38 2.20 2.23
N ILE A 33 -12.98 2.69 1.07
CA ILE A 33 -12.81 1.87 -0.15
C ILE A 33 -11.48 1.13 -0.07
N ARG A 34 -10.41 1.82 0.30
CA ARG A 34 -9.05 1.27 0.33
C ARG A 34 -8.89 0.12 1.33
N VAL A 35 -9.60 0.16 2.46
CA VAL A 35 -9.54 -0.92 3.48
C VAL A 35 -9.92 -2.29 2.93
N TRP A 36 -10.79 -2.36 1.92
CA TRP A 36 -11.14 -3.63 1.29
C TRP A 36 -9.97 -4.32 0.61
N GLY A 37 -9.01 -3.52 0.10
CA GLY A 37 -7.74 -4.06 -0.40
C GLY A 37 -6.93 -4.76 0.68
N THR A 38 -6.81 -4.15 1.86
CA THR A 38 -6.12 -4.73 3.02
C THR A 38 -6.84 -5.98 3.53
N ILE A 39 -8.18 -5.96 3.60
CA ILE A 39 -8.97 -7.14 3.97
C ILE A 39 -8.73 -8.27 2.95
N GLY A 40 -8.74 -7.96 1.65
CA GLY A 40 -8.46 -8.94 0.59
C GLY A 40 -7.07 -9.57 0.73
N TRP A 41 -6.07 -8.78 1.09
CA TRP A 41 -4.72 -9.27 1.35
C TRP A 41 -4.69 -10.24 2.55
N ILE A 42 -5.32 -9.87 3.66
CA ILE A 42 -5.42 -10.72 4.86
C ILE A 42 -6.11 -12.05 4.52
N VAL A 43 -7.25 -11.98 3.84
CA VAL A 43 -8.01 -13.18 3.44
C VAL A 43 -7.18 -14.09 2.53
N ALA A 44 -6.50 -13.52 1.53
CA ALA A 44 -5.64 -14.30 0.64
C ALA A 44 -4.50 -14.99 1.40
N GLY A 45 -3.83 -14.27 2.31
CA GLY A 45 -2.78 -14.84 3.16
C GLY A 45 -3.30 -15.98 4.03
N LEU A 46 -4.42 -15.79 4.72
CA LEU A 46 -5.03 -16.82 5.57
C LEU A 46 -5.48 -18.04 4.76
N VAL A 47 -6.05 -17.85 3.58
CA VAL A 47 -6.44 -18.97 2.70
C VAL A 47 -5.22 -19.77 2.27
N ILE A 48 -4.13 -19.11 1.86
CA ILE A 48 -2.91 -19.79 1.39
C ILE A 48 -2.22 -20.54 2.54
N SER A 49 -2.10 -19.90 3.71
CA SER A 49 -1.35 -20.48 4.84
C SER A 49 -2.16 -21.55 5.60
N TYR A 50 -3.42 -21.26 5.92
CA TYR A 50 -4.24 -22.12 6.78
C TYR A 50 -5.34 -22.86 6.04
N GLY A 51 -5.96 -22.25 5.03
CA GLY A 51 -7.10 -22.83 4.31
C GLY A 51 -6.69 -24.00 3.42
N VAL A 52 -5.68 -23.82 2.59
CA VAL A 52 -5.21 -24.86 1.65
C VAL A 52 -3.85 -25.44 2.03
N GLY A 53 -3.14 -24.84 3.00
CA GLY A 53 -1.89 -25.34 3.53
C GLY A 53 -0.76 -25.46 2.49
N TRP A 54 -0.74 -24.61 1.48
CA TRP A 54 0.28 -24.68 0.41
C TRP A 54 1.66 -24.29 0.93
N GLU A 55 1.73 -23.42 1.92
CA GLU A 55 2.98 -23.05 2.58
C GLU A 55 3.60 -24.22 3.30
N SER A 56 2.84 -24.93 4.15
CA SER A 56 3.31 -26.09 4.91
C SER A 56 3.60 -27.32 4.04
N SER A 57 2.89 -27.47 2.91
CA SER A 57 3.09 -28.56 1.94
C SER A 57 4.13 -28.26 0.87
N GLN A 58 4.80 -27.10 0.92
CA GLN A 58 5.78 -26.63 -0.05
C GLN A 58 5.26 -26.59 -1.50
N LYS A 59 3.97 -26.34 -1.68
CA LYS A 59 3.29 -26.26 -2.99
C LYS A 59 3.02 -24.81 -3.39
N LEU A 60 4.02 -23.95 -3.23
CA LEU A 60 3.89 -22.51 -3.49
C LEU A 60 3.60 -22.18 -4.95
N GLU A 61 3.91 -23.09 -5.90
CA GLU A 61 3.53 -22.93 -7.30
C GLU A 61 2.01 -22.78 -7.53
N TYR A 62 1.18 -23.35 -6.66
CA TYR A 62 -0.29 -23.20 -6.75
C TYR A 62 -0.76 -21.78 -6.47
N THR A 63 0.05 -20.97 -5.79
CA THR A 63 -0.26 -19.55 -5.59
C THR A 63 -0.30 -18.79 -6.92
N PHE A 64 0.53 -19.17 -7.91
CA PHE A 64 0.49 -18.59 -9.25
C PHE A 64 -0.80 -18.96 -10.01
N TYR A 65 -1.29 -20.19 -9.87
CA TYR A 65 -2.57 -20.59 -10.45
C TYR A 65 -3.73 -19.82 -9.81
N LEU A 66 -3.73 -19.67 -8.48
CA LEU A 66 -4.71 -18.85 -7.77
C LEU A 66 -4.66 -17.40 -8.26
N ALA A 67 -3.47 -16.81 -8.35
CA ALA A 67 -3.29 -15.45 -8.85
C ALA A 67 -3.81 -15.29 -10.29
N ALA A 68 -3.56 -16.27 -11.16
CA ALA A 68 -4.07 -16.26 -12.53
C ALA A 68 -5.60 -16.30 -12.57
N ILE A 69 -6.24 -17.19 -11.81
CA ILE A 69 -7.71 -17.32 -11.74
C ILE A 69 -8.34 -16.02 -11.22
N VAL A 70 -7.79 -15.47 -10.12
CA VAL A 70 -8.30 -14.22 -9.54
C VAL A 70 -8.11 -13.05 -10.51
N SER A 71 -6.98 -12.99 -11.22
CA SER A 71 -6.71 -11.94 -12.22
C SER A 71 -7.70 -12.00 -13.39
N VAL A 72 -8.00 -13.19 -13.90
CA VAL A 72 -9.02 -13.37 -14.95
C VAL A 72 -10.39 -12.96 -14.43
N THR A 73 -10.76 -13.38 -13.23
CA THR A 73 -12.03 -13.02 -12.59
C THR A 73 -12.15 -11.50 -12.42
N LEU A 74 -11.07 -10.84 -11.95
CA LEU A 74 -11.01 -9.39 -11.85
C LEU A 74 -11.15 -8.72 -13.23
N GLY A 75 -10.48 -9.25 -14.25
CA GLY A 75 -10.60 -8.78 -15.63
C GLY A 75 -12.05 -8.84 -16.14
N LEU A 76 -12.73 -9.96 -15.93
CA LEU A 76 -14.14 -10.09 -16.28
C LEU A 76 -15.04 -9.15 -15.47
N PHE A 77 -14.79 -9.03 -14.16
CA PHE A 77 -15.53 -8.11 -13.30
C PHE A 77 -15.34 -6.64 -13.71
N SER A 78 -14.19 -6.29 -14.28
CA SER A 78 -13.91 -4.90 -14.69
C SER A 78 -14.90 -4.36 -15.71
N PHE A 79 -15.54 -5.24 -16.53
CA PHE A 79 -16.60 -4.84 -17.47
C PHE A 79 -17.90 -4.40 -16.79
N SER A 80 -18.09 -4.71 -15.50
CA SER A 80 -19.25 -4.28 -14.70
C SER A 80 -19.02 -2.94 -14.00
N LEU A 81 -17.81 -2.39 -14.05
CA LEU A 81 -17.50 -1.13 -13.39
C LEU A 81 -18.25 0.05 -14.01
N PRO A 82 -18.54 1.12 -13.23
CA PRO A 82 -19.19 2.32 -13.74
C PRO A 82 -18.40 2.92 -14.92
N LYS A 83 -19.11 3.38 -15.94
CA LYS A 83 -18.47 4.07 -17.08
C LYS A 83 -17.81 5.35 -16.59
N THR A 84 -16.50 5.40 -16.69
CA THR A 84 -15.68 6.58 -16.40
C THR A 84 -14.97 7.04 -17.67
N PRO A 85 -15.70 7.72 -18.60
CA PRO A 85 -15.08 8.16 -19.84
C PRO A 85 -13.94 9.13 -19.55
N PRO A 86 -12.87 9.12 -20.35
CA PRO A 86 -11.81 10.11 -20.23
C PRO A 86 -12.41 11.50 -20.42
N GLN A 87 -11.84 12.50 -19.73
CA GLN A 87 -12.19 13.90 -20.00
C GLN A 87 -11.58 14.26 -21.36
N ALA A 88 -12.32 14.02 -22.42
CA ALA A 88 -11.89 14.42 -23.75
C ALA A 88 -11.89 15.95 -23.83
N THR A 89 -10.73 16.55 -23.97
CA THR A 89 -10.58 17.82 -24.67
C THR A 89 -10.79 17.54 -26.16
N ASN A 90 -11.49 18.42 -26.88
CA ASN A 90 -11.77 18.28 -28.32
C ASN A 90 -10.51 18.27 -29.21
N GLU A 91 -9.35 18.24 -28.65
CA GLU A 91 -8.04 18.20 -29.31
C GLU A 91 -7.46 16.78 -29.17
N SER A 92 -6.87 16.26 -30.24
CA SER A 92 -6.10 15.02 -30.18
C SER A 92 -4.95 15.18 -29.18
N PRO A 93 -4.82 14.28 -28.18
CA PRO A 93 -3.81 14.42 -27.16
C PRO A 93 -2.41 14.41 -27.80
N SER A 94 -1.59 15.37 -27.44
CA SER A 94 -0.19 15.43 -27.89
C SER A 94 0.60 14.25 -27.30
N LEU A 95 1.69 13.83 -27.95
CA LEU A 95 2.61 12.81 -27.40
C LEU A 95 3.09 13.18 -25.99
N ARG A 96 3.22 14.45 -25.71
CA ARG A 96 3.62 14.98 -24.42
C ARG A 96 2.55 14.71 -23.34
N GLU A 97 1.28 14.88 -23.67
CA GLU A 97 0.16 14.57 -22.78
C GLU A 97 0.01 13.05 -22.57
N ILE A 98 0.16 12.27 -23.65
CA ILE A 98 0.11 10.79 -23.58
C ILE A 98 1.22 10.26 -22.66
N LEU A 99 2.42 10.84 -22.72
CA LEU A 99 3.57 10.47 -21.88
C LEU A 99 3.47 11.06 -20.45
N GLY A 100 2.45 11.87 -20.16
CA GLY A 100 2.28 12.50 -18.85
C GLY A 100 3.35 13.55 -18.52
N LEU A 101 4.08 14.05 -19.51
CA LEU A 101 5.17 15.01 -19.31
C LEU A 101 4.68 16.35 -18.74
N ASP A 102 3.39 16.65 -18.90
CA ASP A 102 2.79 17.84 -18.29
C ASP A 102 2.70 17.75 -16.77
N ALA A 103 2.60 16.54 -16.21
CA ALA A 103 2.68 16.32 -14.77
C ALA A 103 4.05 16.77 -14.18
N LEU A 104 5.12 16.77 -14.98
CA LEU A 104 6.42 17.29 -14.54
C LEU A 104 6.37 18.79 -14.22
N LYS A 105 5.38 19.53 -14.73
CA LYS A 105 5.17 20.94 -14.37
C LYS A 105 4.84 21.11 -12.88
N LEU A 106 4.22 20.11 -12.26
CA LEU A 106 3.90 20.11 -10.82
C LEU A 106 5.19 20.16 -9.97
N LEU A 107 6.29 19.61 -10.47
CA LEU A 107 7.59 19.66 -9.79
C LEU A 107 8.17 21.07 -9.66
N LYS A 108 7.59 22.08 -10.36
CA LYS A 108 7.95 23.50 -10.19
C LYS A 108 7.39 24.06 -8.87
N ASP A 109 6.31 23.48 -8.34
CA ASP A 109 5.84 23.80 -6.99
C ASP A 109 6.75 23.11 -5.97
N THR A 110 7.41 23.91 -5.13
CA THR A 110 8.35 23.42 -4.11
C THR A 110 7.68 22.46 -3.13
N ARG A 111 6.40 22.65 -2.82
CA ARG A 111 5.65 21.77 -1.90
C ARG A 111 5.44 20.40 -2.52
N TYR A 112 5.04 20.37 -3.78
CA TYR A 112 4.87 19.13 -4.52
C TYR A 112 6.23 18.42 -4.75
N LEU A 113 7.28 19.18 -5.07
CA LEU A 113 8.64 18.65 -5.24
C LEU A 113 9.13 17.96 -3.95
N VAL A 114 8.96 18.60 -2.79
CA VAL A 114 9.32 18.01 -1.50
C VAL A 114 8.55 16.72 -1.25
N PHE A 115 7.24 16.70 -1.51
CA PHE A 115 6.42 15.49 -1.39
C PHE A 115 6.91 14.40 -2.36
N PHE A 116 7.19 14.73 -3.61
CA PHE A 116 7.66 13.80 -4.62
C PHE A 116 9.01 13.15 -4.22
N ILE A 117 9.99 13.97 -3.79
CA ILE A 117 11.28 13.47 -3.31
C ILE A 117 11.09 12.59 -2.08
N SER A 118 10.27 13.01 -1.12
CA SER A 118 9.95 12.21 0.07
C SER A 118 9.32 10.87 -0.30
N SER A 119 8.47 10.84 -1.32
CA SER A 119 7.84 9.61 -1.81
C SER A 119 8.85 8.65 -2.44
N ILE A 120 9.84 9.16 -3.17
CA ILE A 120 10.94 8.33 -3.69
C ILE A 120 11.77 7.76 -2.53
N LEU A 121 12.17 8.62 -1.58
CA LEU A 121 13.02 8.18 -0.46
C LEU A 121 12.32 7.16 0.44
N ILE A 122 11.02 7.30 0.70
CA ILE A 122 10.28 6.37 1.56
C ILE A 122 10.07 5.00 0.89
N CYS A 123 10.16 4.90 -0.45
CA CYS A 123 10.12 3.62 -1.14
C CYS A 123 11.32 2.73 -0.81
N ILE A 124 12.46 3.32 -0.38
CA ILE A 124 13.63 2.55 0.04
C ILE A 124 13.31 1.70 1.29
N PRO A 125 12.91 2.29 2.44
CA PRO A 125 12.52 1.51 3.61
C PRO A 125 11.30 0.62 3.33
N LEU A 126 10.36 1.04 2.48
CA LEU A 126 9.25 0.20 2.08
C LEU A 126 9.71 -1.11 1.41
N ALA A 127 10.67 -1.02 0.48
CA ALA A 127 11.21 -2.18 -0.20
C ALA A 127 11.91 -3.14 0.78
N PHE A 128 12.73 -2.63 1.69
CA PHE A 128 13.35 -3.44 2.75
C PHE A 128 12.32 -4.14 3.62
N TYR A 129 11.25 -3.45 4.01
CA TYR A 129 10.22 -4.07 4.83
C TYR A 129 9.55 -5.24 4.11
N TYR A 130 9.17 -5.08 2.85
CA TYR A 130 8.47 -6.14 2.13
C TYR A 130 9.37 -7.31 1.72
N GLN A 131 10.66 -7.07 1.49
CA GLN A 131 11.59 -8.11 1.05
C GLN A 131 12.24 -8.82 2.23
N ASP A 132 12.66 -8.07 3.23
CA ASP A 132 13.60 -8.58 4.23
C ASP A 132 12.98 -8.77 5.62
N ALA A 133 11.84 -8.12 5.95
CA ALA A 133 11.32 -8.17 7.32
C ALA A 133 10.95 -9.59 7.77
N ASN A 134 10.35 -10.40 6.90
CA ASN A 134 10.01 -11.77 7.24
C ASN A 134 11.28 -12.62 7.44
N LEU A 135 12.25 -12.48 6.53
CA LEU A 135 13.53 -13.18 6.63
C LEU A 135 14.26 -12.79 7.92
N PHE A 136 14.36 -11.51 8.20
CA PHE A 136 14.96 -10.96 9.42
C PHE A 136 14.34 -11.54 10.70
N LEU A 137 13.00 -11.59 10.79
CA LEU A 137 12.33 -12.16 11.94
C LEU A 137 12.61 -13.66 12.10
N ASN A 138 12.67 -14.41 11.00
CA ASN A 138 13.04 -15.82 11.02
C ASN A 138 14.49 -16.03 11.44
N GLU A 139 15.43 -15.21 10.96
CA GLU A 139 16.85 -15.26 11.36
C GLU A 139 17.05 -14.96 12.84
N LEU A 140 16.23 -14.07 13.41
CA LEU A 140 16.22 -13.82 14.86
C LEU A 140 15.57 -14.96 15.66
N GLY A 141 14.97 -15.95 15.01
CA GLY A 141 14.30 -17.07 15.67
C GLY A 141 12.90 -16.75 16.18
N VAL A 142 12.21 -15.78 15.58
CA VAL A 142 10.79 -15.51 15.90
C VAL A 142 9.94 -16.64 15.37
N GLU A 143 9.30 -17.38 16.27
CA GLU A 143 8.37 -18.44 15.90
C GLU A 143 7.17 -17.86 15.14
N ASN A 144 6.78 -18.51 14.04
CA ASN A 144 5.65 -18.11 13.21
C ASN A 144 5.74 -16.62 12.75
N ALA A 145 6.86 -16.21 12.20
CA ALA A 145 7.12 -14.83 11.78
C ALA A 145 6.05 -14.28 10.83
N ALA A 146 5.56 -15.10 9.88
CA ALA A 146 4.48 -14.71 8.98
C ALA A 146 3.17 -14.42 9.73
N GLY A 147 2.82 -15.24 10.73
CA GLY A 147 1.68 -15.00 11.61
C GLY A 147 1.82 -13.71 12.43
N VAL A 148 3.01 -13.45 12.97
CA VAL A 148 3.29 -12.19 13.70
C VAL A 148 3.18 -10.97 12.79
N MET A 149 3.62 -11.09 11.54
CA MET A 149 3.50 -9.99 10.56
C MET A 149 2.04 -9.66 10.20
N THR A 150 1.08 -10.55 10.40
CA THR A 150 -0.34 -10.22 10.19
C THR A 150 -0.85 -9.13 11.15
N LEU A 151 -0.20 -8.93 12.30
CA LEU A 151 -0.49 -7.81 13.20
C LEU A 151 -0.29 -6.46 12.50
N GLY A 152 0.65 -6.37 11.56
CA GLY A 152 0.87 -5.20 10.74
C GLY A 152 -0.32 -4.90 9.84
N GLN A 153 -0.89 -5.91 9.18
CA GLN A 153 -2.07 -5.75 8.32
C GLN A 153 -3.33 -5.42 9.13
N ILE A 154 -3.48 -6.02 10.31
CA ILE A 154 -4.58 -5.67 11.23
C ILE A 154 -4.47 -4.20 11.65
N SER A 155 -3.25 -3.76 11.98
CA SER A 155 -2.97 -2.35 12.28
C SER A 155 -3.29 -1.44 11.09
N GLU A 156 -2.90 -1.81 9.86
CA GLU A 156 -3.25 -1.08 8.64
C GLU A 156 -4.78 -0.94 8.49
N ALA A 157 -5.52 -2.05 8.61
CA ALA A 157 -6.98 -2.01 8.53
C ALA A 157 -7.62 -1.07 9.58
N LEU A 158 -7.03 -0.99 10.78
CA LEU A 158 -7.49 -0.08 11.83
C LEU A 158 -7.14 1.38 11.51
N PHE A 159 -5.88 1.66 11.19
CA PHE A 159 -5.41 3.05 11.00
C PHE A 159 -5.96 3.68 9.73
N ILE A 160 -6.22 2.92 8.67
CA ILE A 160 -6.87 3.44 7.47
C ILE A 160 -8.29 3.95 7.77
N LEU A 161 -9.03 3.26 8.64
CA LEU A 161 -10.37 3.72 9.07
C LEU A 161 -10.31 4.93 10.00
N LEU A 162 -9.25 5.05 10.79
CA LEU A 162 -9.01 6.20 11.67
C LEU A 162 -8.41 7.41 10.93
N LEU A 163 -7.85 7.21 9.75
CA LEU A 163 -7.17 8.24 8.97
C LEU A 163 -7.99 9.52 8.77
N PRO A 164 -9.31 9.49 8.47
CA PRO A 164 -10.11 10.70 8.32
C PRO A 164 -10.13 11.58 9.59
N LEU A 165 -10.05 10.99 10.78
CA LEU A 165 -9.99 11.74 12.04
C LEU A 165 -8.67 12.52 12.15
N PHE A 166 -7.56 11.90 11.76
CA PHE A 166 -6.25 12.55 11.75
C PHE A 166 -6.16 13.64 10.70
N LEU A 167 -6.65 13.38 9.49
CA LEU A 167 -6.69 14.37 8.41
C LEU A 167 -7.53 15.60 8.79
N ASN A 168 -8.69 15.40 9.40
CA ASN A 168 -9.57 16.49 9.82
C ASN A 168 -8.97 17.30 10.99
N LYS A 169 -8.31 16.64 11.96
CA LYS A 169 -7.79 17.29 13.15
C LYS A 169 -6.42 17.94 12.93
N TYR A 170 -5.52 17.30 12.22
CA TYR A 170 -4.12 17.71 12.12
C TYR A 170 -3.72 18.19 10.73
N GLY A 171 -4.54 17.88 9.73
CA GLY A 171 -4.29 18.17 8.33
C GLY A 171 -3.26 17.22 7.69
N ILE A 172 -3.21 17.23 6.37
CA ILE A 172 -2.45 16.27 5.57
C ILE A 172 -0.94 16.34 5.81
N LYS A 173 -0.39 17.55 5.95
CA LYS A 173 1.06 17.75 6.15
C LYS A 173 1.57 17.07 7.43
N LYS A 174 0.87 17.25 8.56
CA LYS A 174 1.27 16.65 9.84
C LYS A 174 1.10 15.13 9.80
N THR A 175 0.05 14.66 9.16
CA THR A 175 -0.21 13.22 8.98
C THR A 175 0.91 12.55 8.19
N LEU A 176 1.34 13.14 7.07
CA LEU A 176 2.50 12.65 6.28
C LEU A 176 3.78 12.61 7.12
N ILE A 177 4.08 13.67 7.89
CA ILE A 177 5.27 13.73 8.76
C ILE A 177 5.23 12.61 9.81
N VAL A 178 4.08 12.38 10.45
CA VAL A 178 3.92 11.30 11.44
C VAL A 178 4.17 9.93 10.78
N GLY A 179 3.66 9.70 9.58
CA GLY A 179 3.94 8.49 8.81
C GLY A 179 5.43 8.28 8.56
N MET A 180 6.15 9.32 8.13
CA MET A 180 7.60 9.26 7.90
C MET A 180 8.39 8.98 9.19
N LEU A 181 8.02 9.64 10.29
CA LEU A 181 8.66 9.40 11.59
C LEU A 181 8.38 7.98 12.11
N ALA A 182 7.18 7.45 11.88
CA ALA A 182 6.84 6.08 12.22
C ALA A 182 7.70 5.06 11.43
N TRP A 183 8.02 5.34 10.16
CA TRP A 183 8.98 4.53 9.38
C TRP A 183 10.35 4.51 10.03
N SER A 184 10.87 5.67 10.43
CA SER A 184 12.17 5.76 11.09
C SER A 184 12.19 5.03 12.45
N LEU A 185 11.13 5.24 13.25
CA LEU A 185 10.98 4.58 14.55
C LEU A 185 10.91 3.05 14.40
N ARG A 186 10.21 2.55 13.40
CA ARG A 186 10.12 1.11 13.12
C ARG A 186 11.49 0.47 12.97
N TYR A 187 12.37 1.07 12.16
CA TYR A 187 13.70 0.51 11.92
C TYR A 187 14.61 0.61 13.16
N VAL A 188 14.44 1.67 13.96
CA VAL A 188 15.11 1.74 15.28
C VAL A 188 14.65 0.58 16.17
N LEU A 189 13.34 0.32 16.22
CA LEU A 189 12.78 -0.79 17.00
C LEU A 189 13.27 -2.16 16.50
N PHE A 190 13.37 -2.36 15.19
CA PHE A 190 13.91 -3.60 14.63
C PHE A 190 15.41 -3.76 14.92
N ALA A 191 16.17 -2.67 14.88
CA ALA A 191 17.60 -2.70 15.14
C ALA A 191 17.95 -3.07 16.60
N PHE A 192 17.10 -2.75 17.56
CA PHE A 192 17.29 -3.03 18.98
C PHE A 192 16.40 -4.15 19.52
N GLY A 193 15.49 -4.69 18.70
CA GLY A 193 14.61 -5.79 19.07
C GLY A 193 15.35 -7.13 19.03
N ASP A 194 14.99 -8.02 19.94
CA ASP A 194 15.47 -9.40 20.02
C ASP A 194 14.32 -10.35 20.39
N THR A 195 14.58 -11.66 20.39
CA THR A 195 13.61 -12.68 20.81
C THR A 195 13.55 -12.90 22.32
N GLY A 196 14.30 -12.13 23.11
CA GLY A 196 14.31 -12.15 24.57
C GLY A 196 13.51 -11.01 25.18
N SER A 197 14.20 -10.19 25.99
CA SER A 197 13.60 -9.08 26.74
C SER A 197 13.04 -7.95 25.84
N ASN A 198 13.55 -7.81 24.62
CA ASN A 198 13.15 -6.76 23.67
C ASN A 198 12.22 -7.25 22.56
N MET A 199 11.58 -8.39 22.69
CA MET A 199 10.59 -8.91 21.75
C MET A 199 9.45 -7.92 21.48
N TRP A 200 9.09 -7.13 22.49
CA TRP A 200 8.07 -6.08 22.36
C TRP A 200 8.44 -5.02 21.31
N MET A 201 9.75 -4.75 21.11
CA MET A 201 10.21 -3.81 20.07
C MET A 201 9.93 -4.35 18.68
N LEU A 202 10.16 -5.64 18.43
CA LEU A 202 9.83 -6.28 17.16
C LEU A 202 8.33 -6.21 16.89
N ILE A 203 7.50 -6.59 17.87
CA ILE A 203 6.04 -6.57 17.75
C ILE A 203 5.55 -5.14 17.50
N PHE A 204 6.03 -4.17 18.28
CA PHE A 204 5.63 -2.77 18.13
C PHE A 204 6.09 -2.20 16.77
N GLY A 205 7.29 -2.55 16.31
CA GLY A 205 7.78 -2.20 14.98
C GLY A 205 6.87 -2.75 13.86
N ILE A 206 6.34 -3.97 14.03
CA ILE A 206 5.37 -4.56 13.09
C ILE A 206 4.04 -3.81 13.16
N VAL A 207 3.50 -3.56 14.36
CA VAL A 207 2.21 -2.88 14.56
C VAL A 207 2.25 -1.43 14.05
N LEU A 208 3.40 -0.78 14.02
CA LEU A 208 3.55 0.54 13.38
C LEU A 208 3.23 0.55 11.89
N HIS A 209 3.02 -0.63 11.25
CA HIS A 209 2.77 -0.73 9.82
C HIS A 209 1.60 0.13 9.35
N GLY A 210 0.50 0.12 10.05
CA GLY A 210 -0.67 0.93 9.70
C GLY A 210 -0.35 2.43 9.67
N ILE A 211 0.31 2.94 10.71
CA ILE A 211 0.71 4.36 10.74
C ILE A 211 1.72 4.67 9.63
N CYS A 212 2.73 3.81 9.44
CA CYS A 212 3.72 3.98 8.40
C CYS A 212 3.11 4.06 7.00
N TYR A 213 2.21 3.13 6.69
CA TYR A 213 1.64 2.98 5.36
C TYR A 213 0.50 3.98 5.12
N ASP A 214 -0.51 4.01 5.99
CA ASP A 214 -1.70 4.81 5.75
C ASP A 214 -1.45 6.30 5.85
N PHE A 215 -0.65 6.71 6.85
CA PHE A 215 -0.38 8.13 7.05
C PHE A 215 0.53 8.72 5.99
N PHE A 216 1.33 7.90 5.30
CA PHE A 216 2.13 8.39 4.19
C PHE A 216 1.51 8.07 2.83
N PHE A 217 1.31 6.80 2.49
CA PHE A 217 0.90 6.43 1.14
C PHE A 217 -0.57 6.74 0.86
N VAL A 218 -1.49 6.41 1.77
CA VAL A 218 -2.92 6.69 1.56
C VAL A 218 -3.18 8.20 1.63
N SER A 219 -2.56 8.90 2.59
CA SER A 219 -2.65 10.37 2.64
C SER A 219 -2.00 11.05 1.45
N GLY A 220 -0.90 10.48 0.93
CA GLY A 220 -0.23 10.96 -0.27
C GLY A 220 -1.12 10.85 -1.52
N GLN A 221 -1.85 9.74 -1.66
CA GLN A 221 -2.82 9.59 -2.74
C GLN A 221 -3.95 10.64 -2.67
N ILE A 222 -4.43 10.93 -1.45
CA ILE A 222 -5.43 12.00 -1.23
C ILE A 222 -4.84 13.39 -1.50
N TYR A 223 -3.53 13.58 -1.28
CA TYR A 223 -2.85 14.86 -1.52
C TYR A 223 -2.66 15.15 -3.02
N THR A 224 -2.53 14.11 -3.82
CA THR A 224 -2.28 14.23 -5.26
C THR A 224 -3.55 14.24 -6.11
N ASP A 225 -4.71 13.93 -5.53
CA ASP A 225 -6.03 14.07 -6.15
C ASP A 225 -6.49 15.52 -6.16
#